data_fef7b0239d5a0347499f3d75acfb4c01
#
_entry.id   fef7b0239d5a0347499f3d75acfb4c01
#
_cell.length_a   1.000
_cell.length_b   1.000
_cell.length_c   1.000
_cell.angle_alpha   90.00
_cell.angle_beta   90.00
_cell.angle_gamma   90.00
#
_symmetry.space_group_name_H-M   'P 1'
#
loop_
_entity.id
_entity.type
_entity.pdbx_description
1 polymer ?
#
loop_
_entity_poly.entity_id
_entity_poly.type
_entity_poly.pdbx_seq_one_letter_code
_entity_poly.pdbx_strand_id
1 'polypeptide(L)'
;MKGGVGKTTTAIHLAAGFSRRGQRVLLADTDPQGNVSHTLGLTPDGTICELMLGEREPEDVIIRSVRDNLDVLPSSPAAFALDRQLAGETQRETILARRMRAVSGYDMVVVDTSPSMSLLTFNALLYANHVVIPIGMDLMAVIGARQTMNGVAEVQELWPDRKLGVLAVVPTFVSAATVASRATLGAIDRDPALRRHVFAPGIRQCLDLTYASASRETIWEYAPRSRAAQDFDALVTAVEGRLVLDSSPKEMLSVVGG
;
A
#
# COMPACT_ATOMS: atom_id res chain seq x y z
N MET A 1 12.44 -4.92 9.15
CA MET A 1 12.31 -4.14 7.90
C MET A 1 12.39 -2.65 8.24
N LYS A 2 12.95 -1.82 7.35
CA LYS A 2 13.19 -0.40 7.61
C LYS A 2 11.93 0.42 7.32
N GLY A 3 11.54 1.31 8.24
CA GLY A 3 10.52 2.34 7.95
C GLY A 3 11.06 3.39 6.96
N GLY A 4 10.18 4.12 6.28
CA GLY A 4 10.58 5.27 5.44
C GLY A 4 10.94 4.94 3.99
N VAL A 5 10.59 3.75 3.48
CA VAL A 5 10.76 3.41 2.04
C VAL A 5 9.64 3.96 1.14
N GLY A 6 8.75 4.78 1.66
CA GLY A 6 7.67 5.42 0.87
C GLY A 6 6.41 4.57 0.68
N LYS A 7 6.13 3.60 1.56
CA LYS A 7 4.90 2.76 1.48
C LYS A 7 3.63 3.59 1.50
N THR A 8 3.37 4.28 2.59
CA THR A 8 2.18 5.12 2.76
C THR A 8 2.06 6.17 1.65
N THR A 9 3.18 6.81 1.28
CA THR A 9 3.20 7.76 0.15
C THR A 9 2.78 7.07 -1.14
N THR A 10 3.28 5.88 -1.42
CA THR A 10 2.91 5.11 -2.62
C THR A 10 1.45 4.68 -2.56
N ALA A 11 0.95 4.18 -1.42
CA ALA A 11 -0.44 3.77 -1.24
C ALA A 11 -1.41 4.95 -1.45
N ILE A 12 -1.15 6.09 -0.80
CA ILE A 12 -1.96 7.31 -0.96
C ILE A 12 -2.00 7.76 -2.42
N HIS A 13 -0.84 7.81 -3.10
CA HIS A 13 -0.77 8.30 -4.47
C HIS A 13 -1.30 7.29 -5.49
N LEU A 14 -1.22 5.99 -5.26
CA LEU A 14 -1.94 5.01 -6.07
C LEU A 14 -3.45 5.18 -5.91
N ALA A 15 -3.95 5.23 -4.67
CA ALA A 15 -5.38 5.41 -4.41
C ALA A 15 -5.92 6.72 -5.01
N ALA A 16 -5.24 7.85 -4.76
CA ALA A 16 -5.62 9.14 -5.32
C ALA A 16 -5.49 9.17 -6.86
N GLY A 17 -4.48 8.51 -7.42
CA GLY A 17 -4.29 8.44 -8.86
C GLY A 17 -5.42 7.68 -9.58
N PHE A 18 -5.85 6.54 -9.03
CA PHE A 18 -7.00 5.79 -9.55
C PHE A 18 -8.32 6.57 -9.37
N SER A 19 -8.53 7.21 -8.20
CA SER A 19 -9.74 8.01 -7.96
C SER A 19 -9.86 9.20 -8.94
N ARG A 20 -8.75 9.87 -9.26
CA ARG A 20 -8.69 10.94 -10.28
C ARG A 20 -9.00 10.45 -11.70
N ARG A 21 -8.87 9.15 -11.96
CA ARG A 21 -9.29 8.49 -13.21
C ARG A 21 -10.74 8.03 -13.21
N GLY A 22 -11.50 8.38 -12.17
CA GLY A 22 -12.94 8.10 -12.05
C GLY A 22 -13.26 6.75 -11.41
N GLN A 23 -12.27 5.99 -10.93
CA GLN A 23 -12.52 4.76 -10.19
C GLN A 23 -12.92 5.09 -8.75
N ARG A 24 -13.88 4.34 -8.20
CA ARG A 24 -14.25 4.43 -6.78
C ARG A 24 -13.24 3.62 -5.97
N VAL A 25 -12.47 4.31 -5.15
CA VAL A 25 -11.33 3.72 -4.43
C VAL A 25 -11.55 3.77 -2.93
N LEU A 26 -11.24 2.67 -2.26
CA LEU A 26 -11.07 2.62 -0.81
C LEU A 26 -9.57 2.50 -0.50
N LEU A 27 -9.03 3.42 0.27
CA LEU A 27 -7.70 3.32 0.85
C LEU A 27 -7.83 2.82 2.30
N ALA A 28 -7.36 1.60 2.56
CA ALA A 28 -7.37 0.99 3.89
C ALA A 28 -5.97 1.09 4.51
N ASP A 29 -5.88 1.70 5.69
CA ASP A 29 -4.65 1.77 6.47
C ASP A 29 -4.61 0.59 7.46
N THR A 30 -3.60 -0.24 7.38
CA THR A 30 -3.34 -1.35 8.31
C THR A 30 -2.04 -1.14 9.09
N ASP A 31 -1.37 0.01 8.93
CA ASP A 31 -0.21 0.36 9.75
C ASP A 31 -0.67 0.97 11.09
N PRO A 32 -0.28 0.42 12.24
CA PRO A 32 -0.60 1.00 13.55
C PRO A 32 -0.12 2.46 13.74
N GLN A 33 0.76 2.95 12.88
CA GLN A 33 1.19 4.35 12.93
C GLN A 33 0.11 5.33 12.45
N GLY A 34 -0.91 4.88 11.69
CA GLY A 34 -2.01 5.73 11.21
C GLY A 34 -1.57 6.83 10.25
N ASN A 35 -0.50 6.60 9.49
CA ASN A 35 0.14 7.61 8.66
C ASN A 35 -0.75 8.11 7.50
N VAL A 36 -1.71 7.32 7.03
CA VAL A 36 -2.68 7.74 6.01
C VAL A 36 -3.53 8.89 6.55
N SER A 37 -4.12 8.72 7.74
CA SER A 37 -4.93 9.76 8.39
C SER A 37 -4.12 11.02 8.63
N HIS A 38 -2.90 10.87 9.12
CA HIS A 38 -2.01 11.99 9.39
C HIS A 38 -1.69 12.79 8.11
N THR A 39 -1.32 12.08 7.03
CA THR A 39 -0.97 12.68 5.75
C THR A 39 -2.15 13.36 5.05
N LEU A 40 -3.36 12.82 5.19
CA LEU A 40 -4.57 13.38 4.57
C LEU A 40 -5.35 14.34 5.48
N GLY A 41 -4.88 14.56 6.71
CA GLY A 41 -5.51 15.48 7.66
C GLY A 41 -6.85 14.99 8.21
N LEU A 42 -7.00 13.67 8.39
CA LEU A 42 -8.23 13.06 8.87
C LEU A 42 -8.24 12.97 10.39
N THR A 43 -9.45 13.07 10.98
CA THR A 43 -9.70 12.83 12.40
C THR A 43 -10.70 11.68 12.50
N PRO A 44 -10.24 10.42 12.61
CA PRO A 44 -11.10 9.26 12.65
C PRO A 44 -11.93 9.21 13.95
N ASP A 45 -13.20 8.82 13.85
CA ASP A 45 -14.07 8.44 14.97
C ASP A 45 -14.04 6.92 15.23
N GLY A 46 -13.69 6.12 14.22
CA GLY A 46 -13.47 4.70 14.30
C GLY A 46 -12.37 4.28 13.35
N THR A 47 -11.79 3.11 13.56
CA THR A 47 -10.62 2.64 12.83
C THR A 47 -10.72 1.16 12.48
N ILE A 48 -9.75 0.65 11.76
CA ILE A 48 -9.62 -0.79 11.49
C ILE A 48 -9.62 -1.65 12.76
N CYS A 49 -9.28 -1.08 13.93
CA CYS A 49 -9.24 -1.82 15.18
C CYS A 49 -10.64 -2.30 15.57
N GLU A 50 -11.59 -1.39 15.66
CA GLU A 50 -12.98 -1.69 16.02
C GLU A 50 -13.62 -2.61 14.97
N LEU A 51 -13.30 -2.42 13.69
CA LEU A 51 -13.73 -3.31 12.62
C LEU A 51 -13.20 -4.73 12.82
N MET A 52 -11.90 -4.90 13.08
CA MET A 52 -11.28 -6.22 13.27
C MET A 52 -11.80 -6.93 14.52
N LEU A 53 -12.07 -6.19 15.58
CA LEU A 53 -12.66 -6.73 16.82
C LEU A 53 -14.16 -7.04 16.69
N GLY A 54 -14.82 -6.55 15.64
CA GLY A 54 -16.27 -6.70 15.44
C GLY A 54 -17.12 -5.82 16.32
N GLU A 55 -16.56 -4.72 16.79
CA GLU A 55 -17.22 -3.73 17.62
C GLU A 55 -17.98 -2.71 16.78
N ARG A 56 -17.55 -2.48 15.53
CA ARG A 56 -18.19 -1.58 14.56
C ARG A 56 -18.19 -2.22 13.17
N GLU A 57 -19.20 -1.84 12.38
CA GLU A 57 -19.31 -2.28 10.98
C GLU A 57 -18.49 -1.37 10.04
N PRO A 58 -18.18 -1.81 8.80
CA PRO A 58 -17.39 -1.03 7.85
C PRO A 58 -17.96 0.37 7.60
N GLU A 59 -19.29 0.50 7.55
CA GLU A 59 -19.99 1.77 7.30
C GLU A 59 -19.73 2.81 8.39
N ASP A 60 -19.47 2.36 9.62
CA ASP A 60 -19.26 3.20 10.80
C ASP A 60 -17.81 3.69 10.94
N VAL A 61 -16.88 3.03 10.27
CA VAL A 61 -15.43 3.32 10.40
C VAL A 61 -14.81 3.87 9.10
N ILE A 62 -15.45 3.68 7.94
CA ILE A 62 -14.98 4.23 6.68
C ILE A 62 -15.33 5.71 6.58
N ILE A 63 -14.32 6.55 6.46
CA ILE A 63 -14.48 7.99 6.20
C ILE A 63 -14.77 8.18 4.72
N ARG A 64 -15.97 8.71 4.41
CA ARG A 64 -16.44 8.90 3.05
C ARG A 64 -15.95 10.22 2.46
N SER A 65 -15.78 10.24 1.14
CA SER A 65 -15.52 11.45 0.34
C SER A 65 -14.33 12.27 0.85
N VAL A 66 -13.25 11.58 1.25
CA VAL A 66 -11.99 12.22 1.64
C VAL A 66 -11.45 13.05 0.48
N ARG A 67 -11.60 12.53 -0.73
CA ARG A 67 -11.46 13.22 -2.02
C ARG A 67 -12.53 12.68 -2.97
N ASP A 68 -12.66 13.26 -4.15
CA ASP A 68 -13.55 12.73 -5.19
C ASP A 68 -13.22 11.26 -5.47
N ASN A 69 -14.22 10.38 -5.36
CA ASN A 69 -14.10 8.93 -5.53
C ASN A 69 -13.11 8.22 -4.59
N LEU A 70 -12.69 8.85 -3.48
CA LEU A 70 -11.74 8.28 -2.53
C LEU A 70 -12.30 8.29 -1.11
N ASP A 71 -12.49 7.10 -0.56
CA ASP A 71 -12.83 6.86 0.84
C ASP A 71 -11.64 6.27 1.58
N VAL A 72 -11.60 6.38 2.90
CA VAL A 72 -10.48 5.88 3.73
C VAL A 72 -11.01 5.05 4.89
N LEU A 73 -10.48 3.83 5.06
CA LEU A 73 -10.57 3.06 6.30
C LEU A 73 -9.29 3.35 7.10
N PRO A 74 -9.37 4.12 8.18
CA PRO A 74 -8.21 4.57 8.92
C PRO A 74 -7.68 3.51 9.90
N SER A 75 -6.42 3.68 10.32
CA SER A 75 -5.79 2.95 11.42
C SER A 75 -5.47 3.86 12.60
N SER A 76 -5.06 3.25 13.71
CA SER A 76 -4.64 3.96 14.91
C SER A 76 -3.63 3.14 15.71
N PRO A 77 -2.93 3.75 16.70
CA PRO A 77 -2.00 3.02 17.57
C PRO A 77 -2.65 1.86 18.36
N ALA A 78 -3.98 1.82 18.51
CA ALA A 78 -4.68 0.68 19.11
C ALA A 78 -4.42 -0.63 18.33
N ALA A 79 -4.12 -0.56 17.04
CA ALA A 79 -3.81 -1.69 16.18
C ALA A 79 -2.56 -2.48 16.63
N PHE A 80 -1.65 -1.89 17.41
CA PHE A 80 -0.54 -2.64 18.05
C PHE A 80 -1.01 -3.75 19.00
N ALA A 81 -2.22 -3.63 19.55
CA ALA A 81 -2.76 -4.60 20.49
C ALA A 81 -3.52 -5.76 19.81
N LEU A 82 -3.84 -5.65 18.51
CA LEU A 82 -4.68 -6.61 17.79
C LEU A 82 -4.10 -8.04 17.79
N ASP A 83 -2.80 -8.20 17.65
CA ASP A 83 -2.15 -9.52 17.69
C ASP A 83 -2.50 -10.27 18.99
N ARG A 84 -2.53 -9.56 20.12
CA ARG A 84 -2.87 -10.12 21.44
C ARG A 84 -4.38 -10.27 21.60
N GLN A 85 -5.16 -9.29 21.21
CA GLN A 85 -6.63 -9.30 21.38
C GLN A 85 -7.28 -10.39 20.54
N LEU A 86 -6.75 -10.66 19.36
CA LEU A 86 -7.25 -11.67 18.43
C LEU A 86 -6.54 -13.03 18.57
N ALA A 87 -5.70 -13.24 19.60
CA ALA A 87 -4.92 -14.46 19.74
C ALA A 87 -5.79 -15.73 19.89
N GLY A 88 -7.00 -15.60 20.47
CA GLY A 88 -7.97 -16.69 20.61
C GLY A 88 -8.93 -16.88 19.44
N GLU A 89 -8.89 -16.00 18.44
CA GLU A 89 -9.81 -16.06 17.32
C GLU A 89 -9.43 -17.12 16.29
N THR A 90 -10.42 -17.90 15.86
CA THR A 90 -10.23 -18.88 14.79
C THR A 90 -10.03 -18.18 13.44
N GLN A 91 -9.02 -18.63 12.69
CA GLN A 91 -8.67 -18.04 11.39
C GLN A 91 -8.44 -16.52 11.47
N ARG A 92 -7.75 -16.09 12.50
CA ARG A 92 -7.48 -14.66 12.78
C ARG A 92 -6.76 -13.94 11.63
N GLU A 93 -6.06 -14.68 10.79
CA GLU A 93 -5.35 -14.15 9.61
C GLU A 93 -6.30 -13.70 8.49
N THR A 94 -7.58 -14.12 8.52
CA THR A 94 -8.59 -13.79 7.49
C THR A 94 -9.69 -12.86 7.99
N ILE A 95 -9.57 -12.30 9.18
CA ILE A 95 -10.61 -11.44 9.79
C ILE A 95 -10.91 -10.24 8.89
N LEU A 96 -9.90 -9.54 8.37
CA LEU A 96 -10.10 -8.41 7.48
C LEU A 96 -10.93 -8.80 6.25
N ALA A 97 -10.58 -9.90 5.59
CA ALA A 97 -11.33 -10.38 4.43
C ALA A 97 -12.78 -10.73 4.76
N ARG A 98 -13.04 -11.27 5.96
CA ARG A 98 -14.40 -11.56 6.45
C ARG A 98 -15.20 -10.29 6.73
N ARG A 99 -14.61 -9.32 7.43
CA ARG A 99 -15.25 -8.04 7.77
C ARG A 99 -15.54 -7.19 6.53
N MET A 100 -14.61 -7.19 5.58
CA MET A 100 -14.74 -6.44 4.34
C MET A 100 -15.62 -7.12 3.27
N ARG A 101 -16.18 -8.30 3.54
CA ARG A 101 -16.99 -9.05 2.57
C ARG A 101 -18.24 -8.28 2.15
N ALA A 102 -18.90 -7.59 3.05
CA ALA A 102 -20.09 -6.78 2.79
C ALA A 102 -19.79 -5.47 2.07
N VAL A 103 -18.52 -5.02 2.10
CA VAL A 103 -18.12 -3.77 1.48
C VAL A 103 -18.18 -3.89 -0.04
N SER A 104 -19.02 -3.10 -0.65
CA SER A 104 -19.26 -3.07 -2.09
C SER A 104 -19.20 -1.64 -2.63
N GLY A 105 -19.25 -1.50 -3.94
CA GLY A 105 -19.28 -0.18 -4.56
C GLY A 105 -17.92 0.43 -4.87
N TYR A 106 -16.82 -0.26 -4.57
CA TYR A 106 -15.47 0.14 -4.96
C TYR A 106 -14.99 -0.68 -6.16
N ASP A 107 -14.31 0.01 -7.06
CA ASP A 107 -13.66 -0.59 -8.22
C ASP A 107 -12.24 -1.05 -7.83
N MET A 108 -11.63 -0.36 -6.84
CA MET A 108 -10.29 -0.64 -6.32
C MET A 108 -10.25 -0.53 -4.80
N VAL A 109 -9.51 -1.42 -4.15
CA VAL A 109 -9.09 -1.26 -2.75
C VAL A 109 -7.57 -1.24 -2.67
N VAL A 110 -7.00 -0.16 -2.15
CA VAL A 110 -5.57 -0.04 -1.87
C VAL A 110 -5.34 -0.20 -0.38
N VAL A 111 -4.43 -1.10 0.01
CA VAL A 111 -4.14 -1.36 1.43
C VAL A 111 -2.71 -0.92 1.74
N ASP A 112 -2.56 0.06 2.64
CA ASP A 112 -1.26 0.45 3.21
C ASP A 112 -0.91 -0.46 4.38
N THR A 113 0.33 -0.97 4.43
CA THR A 113 0.75 -1.93 5.45
C THR A 113 1.97 -1.45 6.24
N SER A 114 2.09 -1.97 7.46
CA SER A 114 3.29 -1.77 8.27
C SER A 114 4.51 -2.48 7.66
N PRO A 115 5.74 -2.08 8.02
CA PRO A 115 6.95 -2.76 7.58
C PRO A 115 7.16 -4.15 8.23
N SER A 116 6.42 -4.49 9.27
CA SER A 116 6.53 -5.77 9.99
C SER A 116 5.56 -6.80 9.45
N MET A 117 5.93 -8.08 9.47
CA MET A 117 5.02 -9.21 9.19
C MET A 117 4.16 -9.50 10.44
N SER A 118 3.28 -8.56 10.76
CA SER A 118 2.29 -8.67 11.85
C SER A 118 1.03 -9.37 11.37
N LEU A 119 0.12 -9.69 12.30
CA LEU A 119 -1.21 -10.22 11.98
C LEU A 119 -1.96 -9.33 10.98
N LEU A 120 -1.88 -8.00 11.13
CA LEU A 120 -2.49 -7.06 10.20
C LEU A 120 -1.89 -7.16 8.80
N THR A 121 -0.57 -7.29 8.68
CA THR A 121 0.08 -7.47 7.37
C THR A 121 -0.34 -8.79 6.72
N PHE A 122 -0.44 -9.89 7.47
CA PHE A 122 -1.00 -11.14 6.96
C PHE A 122 -2.45 -10.98 6.52
N ASN A 123 -3.29 -10.31 7.30
CA ASN A 123 -4.66 -10.00 6.93
C ASN A 123 -4.74 -9.18 5.63
N ALA A 124 -3.87 -8.18 5.46
CA ALA A 124 -3.78 -7.38 4.24
C ALA A 124 -3.38 -8.23 3.02
N LEU A 125 -2.38 -9.10 3.15
CA LEU A 125 -1.94 -10.00 2.09
C LEU A 125 -3.03 -11.02 1.71
N LEU A 126 -3.73 -11.59 2.70
CA LEU A 126 -4.82 -12.53 2.45
C LEU A 126 -6.10 -11.87 1.91
N TYR A 127 -6.23 -10.55 2.09
CA TYR A 127 -7.31 -9.77 1.50
C TYR A 127 -6.99 -9.33 0.07
N ALA A 128 -5.72 -9.05 -0.24
CA ALA A 128 -5.27 -8.55 -1.54
C ALA A 128 -5.19 -9.62 -2.62
N ASN A 129 -5.23 -9.20 -3.89
CA ASN A 129 -4.89 -10.00 -5.07
C ASN A 129 -3.47 -9.67 -5.55
N HIS A 130 -3.04 -8.44 -5.36
CA HIS A 130 -1.79 -7.92 -5.91
C HIS A 130 -0.98 -7.19 -4.84
N VAL A 131 0.34 -7.28 -4.96
CA VAL A 131 1.29 -6.61 -4.07
C VAL A 131 2.16 -5.64 -4.85
N VAL A 132 2.25 -4.41 -4.36
CA VAL A 132 3.24 -3.42 -4.81
C VAL A 132 4.30 -3.26 -3.74
N ILE A 133 5.57 -3.35 -4.11
CA ILE A 133 6.72 -3.34 -3.19
C ILE A 133 7.57 -2.08 -3.44
N PRO A 134 7.40 -0.99 -2.68
CA PRO A 134 8.30 0.15 -2.70
C PRO A 134 9.68 -0.22 -2.14
N ILE A 135 10.75 0.21 -2.83
CA ILE A 135 12.15 0.00 -2.42
C ILE A 135 12.85 1.36 -2.34
N GLY A 136 13.29 1.75 -1.15
CA GLY A 136 14.14 2.92 -0.96
C GLY A 136 15.54 2.73 -1.54
N MET A 137 16.25 3.83 -1.78
CA MET A 137 17.58 3.79 -2.41
C MET A 137 18.69 3.46 -1.40
N ASP A 138 18.57 2.30 -0.74
CA ASP A 138 19.63 1.68 0.06
C ASP A 138 19.63 0.14 -0.08
N LEU A 139 20.76 -0.49 0.15
CA LEU A 139 20.90 -1.94 -0.05
C LEU A 139 20.09 -2.77 0.95
N MET A 140 19.80 -2.24 2.15
CA MET A 140 18.98 -2.92 3.15
C MET A 140 17.51 -3.00 2.69
N ALA A 141 17.03 -1.97 1.96
CA ALA A 141 15.70 -1.99 1.36
C ALA A 141 15.56 -3.10 0.29
N VAL A 142 16.63 -3.43 -0.44
CA VAL A 142 16.61 -4.58 -1.39
C VAL A 142 16.44 -5.91 -0.65
N ILE A 143 17.13 -6.07 0.48
CA ILE A 143 16.98 -7.26 1.34
C ILE A 143 15.55 -7.36 1.87
N GLY A 144 14.98 -6.24 2.36
CA GLY A 144 13.62 -6.18 2.83
C GLY A 144 12.60 -6.52 1.74
N ALA A 145 12.79 -6.02 0.51
CA ALA A 145 11.94 -6.37 -0.62
C ALA A 145 11.99 -7.88 -0.94
N ARG A 146 13.15 -8.50 -0.83
CA ARG A 146 13.29 -9.96 -0.93
C ARG A 146 12.50 -10.68 0.16
N GLN A 147 12.59 -10.21 1.40
CA GLN A 147 11.81 -10.78 2.50
C GLN A 147 10.30 -10.66 2.25
N THR A 148 9.85 -9.52 1.73
CA THR A 148 8.44 -9.32 1.34
C THR A 148 8.03 -10.30 0.23
N MET A 149 8.85 -10.51 -0.79
CA MET A 149 8.55 -11.49 -1.84
C MET A 149 8.48 -12.92 -1.30
N ASN A 150 9.36 -13.28 -0.36
CA ASN A 150 9.31 -14.57 0.30
C ASN A 150 8.02 -14.72 1.13
N GLY A 151 7.60 -13.68 1.85
CA GLY A 151 6.32 -13.68 2.57
C GLY A 151 5.10 -13.83 1.64
N VAL A 152 5.12 -13.21 0.46
CA VAL A 152 4.08 -13.43 -0.56
C VAL A 152 4.08 -14.89 -1.03
N ALA A 153 5.24 -15.48 -1.30
CA ALA A 153 5.35 -16.88 -1.69
C ALA A 153 4.86 -17.84 -0.58
N GLU A 154 5.18 -17.54 0.68
CA GLU A 154 4.68 -18.29 1.85
C GLU A 154 3.15 -18.23 1.94
N VAL A 155 2.55 -17.06 1.74
CA VAL A 155 1.08 -16.92 1.70
C VAL A 155 0.49 -17.77 0.57
N GLN A 156 1.08 -17.76 -0.63
CA GLN A 156 0.61 -18.59 -1.75
C GLN A 156 0.72 -20.10 -1.47
N GLU A 157 1.76 -20.52 -0.75
CA GLU A 157 1.95 -21.92 -0.36
C GLU A 157 0.93 -22.36 0.71
N LEU A 158 0.70 -21.53 1.73
CA LEU A 158 -0.23 -21.84 2.82
C LEU A 158 -1.71 -21.69 2.43
N TRP A 159 -2.01 -20.83 1.47
CA TRP A 159 -3.37 -20.57 0.95
C TRP A 159 -3.41 -20.63 -0.58
N PRO A 160 -3.29 -21.84 -1.17
CA PRO A 160 -3.15 -22.01 -2.62
C PRO A 160 -4.37 -21.54 -3.44
N ASP A 161 -5.53 -21.44 -2.80
CA ASP A 161 -6.76 -20.91 -3.44
C ASP A 161 -6.74 -19.37 -3.56
N ARG A 162 -5.75 -18.70 -2.93
CA ARG A 162 -5.61 -17.24 -3.02
C ARG A 162 -4.73 -16.86 -4.20
N LYS A 163 -5.29 -16.07 -5.10
CA LYS A 163 -4.56 -15.49 -6.23
C LYS A 163 -3.83 -14.23 -5.76
N LEU A 164 -2.73 -14.39 -5.03
CA LEU A 164 -1.88 -13.27 -4.63
C LEU A 164 -0.66 -13.22 -5.55
N GLY A 165 -0.32 -12.06 -6.11
CA GLY A 165 0.84 -11.91 -6.98
C GLY A 165 1.59 -10.60 -6.74
N VAL A 166 2.91 -10.59 -7.01
CA VAL A 166 3.67 -9.33 -7.01
C VAL A 166 3.43 -8.63 -8.34
N LEU A 167 2.75 -7.48 -8.28
CA LEU A 167 2.39 -6.68 -9.44
C LEU A 167 3.52 -5.75 -9.85
N ALA A 168 4.11 -5.04 -8.88
CA ALA A 168 5.18 -4.07 -9.15
C ALA A 168 6.18 -3.98 -8.00
N VAL A 169 7.44 -3.80 -8.35
CA VAL A 169 8.53 -3.35 -7.50
C VAL A 169 8.82 -1.90 -7.87
N VAL A 170 8.69 -0.98 -6.92
CA VAL A 170 8.74 0.46 -7.18
C VAL A 170 9.96 1.09 -6.49
N PRO A 171 11.06 1.36 -7.22
CA PRO A 171 12.15 2.16 -6.68
C PRO A 171 11.65 3.55 -6.27
N THR A 172 11.93 3.97 -5.03
CA THR A 172 11.51 5.26 -4.46
C THR A 172 12.73 6.08 -4.05
N PHE A 173 12.58 7.41 -3.96
CA PHE A 173 13.68 8.32 -3.65
C PHE A 173 14.84 8.23 -4.64
N VAL A 174 14.56 7.90 -5.90
CA VAL A 174 15.58 7.73 -6.92
C VAL A 174 16.28 9.06 -7.22
N SER A 175 17.62 9.04 -7.13
CA SER A 175 18.47 10.18 -7.48
C SER A 175 19.65 9.73 -8.33
N ALA A 176 19.71 10.17 -9.58
CA ALA A 176 20.81 9.85 -10.49
C ALA A 176 22.18 10.33 -9.97
N ALA A 177 22.17 11.38 -9.13
CA ALA A 177 23.40 11.96 -8.57
C ALA A 177 24.04 11.11 -7.49
N THR A 178 23.28 10.22 -6.81
CA THR A 178 23.80 9.49 -5.65
C THR A 178 24.40 8.14 -6.00
N VAL A 179 25.50 7.78 -5.37
CA VAL A 179 26.10 6.44 -5.47
C VAL A 179 25.15 5.37 -4.94
N ALA A 180 24.44 5.67 -3.85
CA ALA A 180 23.48 4.78 -3.24
C ALA A 180 22.37 4.36 -4.23
N SER A 181 21.76 5.32 -4.94
CA SER A 181 20.73 5.01 -5.96
C SER A 181 21.28 4.10 -7.06
N ARG A 182 22.47 4.43 -7.60
CA ARG A 182 23.07 3.59 -8.65
C ARG A 182 23.38 2.16 -8.17
N ALA A 183 23.92 2.03 -6.97
CA ALA A 183 24.23 0.73 -6.36
C ALA A 183 22.97 -0.10 -6.13
N THR A 184 21.91 0.54 -5.58
CA THR A 184 20.63 -0.12 -5.29
C THR A 184 19.90 -0.54 -6.57
N LEU A 185 19.79 0.34 -7.57
CA LEU A 185 19.21 -0.01 -8.87
C LEU A 185 19.96 -1.14 -9.54
N GLY A 186 21.31 -1.12 -9.50
CA GLY A 186 22.12 -2.22 -9.98
C GLY A 186 21.94 -3.53 -9.21
N ALA A 187 21.65 -3.48 -7.90
CA ALA A 187 21.32 -4.67 -7.11
C ALA A 187 19.94 -5.23 -7.49
N ILE A 188 18.95 -4.37 -7.70
CA ILE A 188 17.62 -4.76 -8.17
C ILE A 188 17.70 -5.41 -9.56
N ASP A 189 18.47 -4.83 -10.48
CA ASP A 189 18.60 -5.35 -11.86
C ASP A 189 19.31 -6.73 -11.90
N ARG A 190 20.27 -6.97 -11.01
CA ARG A 190 20.92 -8.28 -10.87
C ARG A 190 20.07 -9.34 -10.20
N ASP A 191 18.96 -8.97 -9.59
CA ASP A 191 18.04 -9.89 -8.93
C ASP A 191 16.90 -10.30 -9.88
N PRO A 192 16.87 -11.53 -10.42
CA PRO A 192 15.84 -11.93 -11.40
C PRO A 192 14.42 -11.88 -10.85
N ALA A 193 14.24 -12.09 -9.53
CA ALA A 193 12.92 -12.07 -8.90
C ALA A 193 12.39 -10.65 -8.80
N LEU A 194 13.22 -9.66 -8.46
CA LEU A 194 12.83 -8.25 -8.40
C LEU A 194 12.72 -7.64 -9.79
N ARG A 195 13.73 -7.87 -10.66
CA ARG A 195 13.85 -7.22 -11.97
C ARG A 195 12.61 -7.38 -12.85
N ARG A 196 12.00 -8.56 -12.88
CA ARG A 196 10.81 -8.83 -13.71
C ARG A 196 9.59 -7.97 -13.34
N HIS A 197 9.54 -7.43 -12.12
CA HIS A 197 8.41 -6.64 -11.62
C HIS A 197 8.74 -5.14 -11.52
N VAL A 198 9.97 -4.73 -11.81
CA VAL A 198 10.41 -3.34 -11.62
C VAL A 198 9.56 -2.37 -12.45
N PHE A 199 9.14 -1.30 -11.81
CA PHE A 199 8.66 -0.08 -12.46
C PHE A 199 9.84 0.87 -12.68
N ALA A 200 10.25 1.05 -13.91
CA ALA A 200 11.34 1.95 -14.28
C ALA A 200 10.75 3.26 -14.86
N PRO A 201 11.31 4.41 -14.50
CA PRO A 201 12.55 4.65 -13.75
C PRO A 201 12.39 4.69 -12.24
N GLY A 202 11.18 4.46 -11.68
CA GLY A 202 10.85 4.63 -10.28
C GLY A 202 10.38 6.04 -9.93
N ILE A 203 10.14 6.28 -8.64
CA ILE A 203 9.73 7.58 -8.11
C ILE A 203 10.97 8.37 -7.69
N ARG A 204 11.23 9.49 -8.36
CA ARG A 204 12.38 10.34 -8.09
C ARG A 204 12.26 11.04 -6.74
N GLN A 205 13.39 11.27 -6.09
CA GLN A 205 13.43 12.09 -4.89
C GLN A 205 12.94 13.51 -5.21
N CYS A 206 11.91 13.97 -4.49
CA CYS A 206 11.29 15.27 -4.71
C CYS A 206 10.80 15.84 -3.37
N LEU A 207 11.21 17.06 -3.04
CA LEU A 207 10.79 17.75 -1.81
C LEU A 207 9.30 18.09 -1.82
N ASP A 208 8.71 18.26 -3.01
CA ASP A 208 7.28 18.57 -3.13
C ASP A 208 6.40 17.49 -2.47
N LEU A 209 6.84 16.22 -2.44
CA LEU A 209 6.13 15.15 -1.72
C LEU A 209 6.11 15.37 -0.19
N THR A 210 7.21 15.91 0.34
CA THR A 210 7.29 16.24 1.77
C THR A 210 6.38 17.42 2.11
N TYR A 211 6.40 18.43 1.26
CA TYR A 211 5.56 19.62 1.44
C TYR A 211 4.06 19.29 1.22
N ALA A 212 3.71 18.50 0.22
CA ALA A 212 2.36 18.00 -0.02
C ALA A 212 1.82 17.29 1.24
N SER A 213 2.59 16.36 1.81
CA SER A 213 2.22 15.67 3.05
C SER A 213 2.04 16.65 4.23
N ALA A 214 2.93 17.62 4.39
CA ALA A 214 2.82 18.65 5.43
C ALA A 214 1.59 19.55 5.25
N SER A 215 1.19 19.79 4.01
CA SER A 215 -0.02 20.55 3.64
C SER A 215 -1.30 19.70 3.67
N ARG A 216 -1.22 18.39 3.97
CA ARG A 216 -2.34 17.43 3.95
C ARG A 216 -2.97 17.28 2.55
N GLU A 217 -2.14 17.37 1.53
CA GLU A 217 -2.50 17.32 0.13
C GLU A 217 -1.81 16.15 -0.58
N THR A 218 -2.42 15.67 -1.65
CA THR A 218 -1.73 14.80 -2.60
C THR A 218 -0.77 15.61 -3.47
N ILE A 219 0.16 14.95 -4.15
CA ILE A 219 1.10 15.65 -5.04
C ILE A 219 0.40 16.43 -6.16
N TRP A 220 -0.74 15.95 -6.62
CA TRP A 220 -1.50 16.61 -7.70
C TRP A 220 -2.27 17.85 -7.22
N GLU A 221 -2.63 17.90 -5.92
CA GLU A 221 -3.22 19.09 -5.30
C GLU A 221 -2.15 20.13 -5.03
N TYR A 222 -1.01 19.72 -4.45
CA TYR A 222 0.07 20.61 -4.03
C TYR A 222 0.92 21.12 -5.20
N ALA A 223 1.42 20.21 -6.05
CA ALA A 223 2.36 20.53 -7.13
C ALA A 223 2.08 19.68 -8.38
N PRO A 224 0.97 19.94 -9.11
CA PRO A 224 0.48 19.09 -10.22
C PRO A 224 1.44 18.99 -11.41
N ARG A 225 2.39 19.92 -11.54
CA ARG A 225 3.40 19.94 -12.62
C ARG A 225 4.77 19.42 -12.17
N SER A 226 4.89 18.97 -10.93
CA SER A 226 6.16 18.47 -10.38
C SER A 226 6.61 17.16 -11.03
N ARG A 227 7.89 16.85 -10.87
CA ARG A 227 8.42 15.54 -11.28
C ARG A 227 7.75 14.38 -10.56
N ALA A 228 7.41 14.56 -9.28
CA ALA A 228 6.73 13.54 -8.52
C ALA A 228 5.31 13.26 -9.03
N ALA A 229 4.55 14.30 -9.42
CA ALA A 229 3.24 14.13 -10.06
C ALA A 229 3.34 13.31 -11.36
N GLN A 230 4.34 13.61 -12.20
CA GLN A 230 4.60 12.86 -13.43
C GLN A 230 4.99 11.39 -13.15
N ASP A 231 5.84 11.15 -12.14
CA ASP A 231 6.28 9.81 -11.78
C ASP A 231 5.12 8.97 -11.25
N PHE A 232 4.24 9.55 -10.43
CA PHE A 232 3.04 8.87 -9.95
C PHE A 232 2.00 8.66 -11.04
N ASP A 233 1.79 9.60 -11.97
CA ASP A 233 0.92 9.37 -13.14
C ASP A 233 1.43 8.19 -13.98
N ALA A 234 2.74 8.08 -14.19
CA ALA A 234 3.35 6.96 -14.89
C ALA A 234 3.21 5.64 -14.11
N LEU A 235 3.38 5.66 -12.79
CA LEU A 235 3.19 4.50 -11.93
C LEU A 235 1.74 3.99 -11.99
N VAL A 236 0.75 4.87 -11.84
CA VAL A 236 -0.68 4.52 -11.93
C VAL A 236 -0.99 3.89 -13.29
N THR A 237 -0.49 4.48 -14.38
CA THR A 237 -0.66 3.91 -15.74
C THR A 237 -0.03 2.52 -15.87
N ALA A 238 1.17 2.32 -15.32
CA ALA A 238 1.85 1.03 -15.39
C ALA A 238 1.13 -0.05 -14.55
N VAL A 239 0.62 0.33 -13.37
CA VAL A 239 -0.16 -0.57 -12.51
C VAL A 239 -1.48 -0.93 -13.18
N GLU A 240 -2.23 0.05 -13.69
CA GLU A 240 -3.47 -0.17 -14.43
C GLU A 240 -3.30 -1.12 -15.63
N GLY A 241 -2.25 -0.90 -16.44
CA GLY A 241 -1.95 -1.76 -17.57
C GLY A 241 -1.63 -3.21 -17.19
N ARG A 242 -1.03 -3.43 -16.01
CA ARG A 242 -0.78 -4.79 -15.49
C ARG A 242 -2.03 -5.46 -14.93
N LEU A 243 -2.93 -4.69 -14.29
CA LEU A 243 -4.20 -5.19 -13.76
C LEU A 243 -5.15 -5.66 -14.86
N VAL A 244 -5.24 -4.93 -15.98
CA VAL A 244 -6.08 -5.30 -17.14
C VAL A 244 -5.69 -6.67 -17.71
N LEU A 245 -4.44 -7.07 -17.60
CA LEU A 245 -3.95 -8.38 -18.05
C LEU A 245 -4.37 -9.53 -17.14
N ASP A 246 -4.77 -9.26 -15.90
CA ASP A 246 -5.04 -10.26 -14.85
C ASP A 246 -6.54 -10.49 -14.55
N SER A 247 -7.44 -9.73 -15.19
CA SER A 247 -8.92 -9.86 -15.26
C SER A 247 -9.61 -10.41 -14.01
N SER A 248 -9.62 -9.64 -12.91
CA SER A 248 -10.46 -9.92 -11.73
C SER A 248 -11.56 -8.86 -11.58
N PRO A 249 -12.80 -9.23 -11.15
CA PRO A 249 -13.93 -8.28 -11.11
C PRO A 249 -13.83 -7.20 -10.02
N LYS A 250 -12.94 -7.32 -9.07
CA LYS A 250 -12.62 -6.32 -8.02
C LYS A 250 -11.14 -6.41 -7.71
N GLU A 251 -10.44 -5.31 -7.89
CA GLU A 251 -9.00 -5.28 -7.66
C GLU A 251 -8.66 -4.86 -6.23
N MET A 252 -7.83 -5.66 -5.57
CA MET A 252 -7.34 -5.40 -4.22
C MET A 252 -5.81 -5.37 -4.24
N LEU A 253 -5.26 -4.16 -4.03
CA LEU A 253 -3.85 -3.88 -4.12
C LEU A 253 -3.27 -3.61 -2.73
N SER A 254 -2.32 -4.42 -2.28
CA SER A 254 -1.58 -4.17 -1.04
C SER A 254 -0.23 -3.52 -1.32
N VAL A 255 0.07 -2.42 -0.64
CA VAL A 255 1.39 -1.76 -0.70
C VAL A 255 2.19 -2.22 0.51
N VAL A 256 3.08 -3.18 0.28
CA VAL A 256 3.93 -3.80 1.30
C VAL A 256 5.37 -3.44 1.04
N GLY A 257 6.03 -2.79 2.00
CA GLY A 257 7.42 -2.36 1.83
C GLY A 257 8.44 -3.39 2.29
N GLY A 258 9.57 -3.35 1.63
CA GLY A 258 10.80 -4.05 2.00
C GLY A 258 11.65 -3.28 3.01
#